data_9aa925a1d96eda81fb45cdfcd8ac1042
#
_entry.id   9aa925a1d96eda81fb45cdfcd8ac1042
#
_cell.length_a   1.000
_cell.length_b   1.000
_cell.length_c   1.000
_cell.angle_alpha   90.00
_cell.angle_beta   90.00
_cell.angle_gamma   90.00
#
_symmetry.space_group_name_H-M   'P 1'
#
loop_
_entity.id
_entity.type
_entity.pdbx_description
1 polymer ?
#
loop_
_entity_poly.entity_id
_entity_poly.type
_entity_poly.pdbx_seq_one_letter_code
_entity_poly.pdbx_strand_id
1 'polypeptide(L)'
;MTEYKEIIVALIAVFGAVIPYLLQKNKELNLKIAEQKREAYASFLKNFTETAVAVMHDEEVSGKDADRDRMLARDQLLLYASDDVIKAYDEWVRYGDMEKHDLEKEDELLNLIFLAIRKDLLGKTNLTKEHLSNLNPFNRG
;
A
#
# COMPACT_ATOMS: atom_id res chain seq x y z
N MET A 1 -46.21 29.81 -18.70
CA MET A 1 -45.42 28.70 -19.26
C MET A 1 -43.98 29.07 -19.62
N THR A 2 -43.71 30.30 -19.99
CA THR A 2 -42.33 30.76 -20.24
C THR A 2 -41.44 30.75 -19.01
N GLU A 3 -41.97 31.00 -17.82
CA GLU A 3 -41.20 30.98 -16.57
C GLU A 3 -40.63 29.58 -16.21
N TYR A 4 -41.39 28.51 -16.47
CA TYR A 4 -40.93 27.15 -16.21
C TYR A 4 -39.81 26.70 -17.15
N LYS A 5 -39.84 27.14 -18.42
CA LYS A 5 -38.77 26.86 -19.39
C LYS A 5 -37.45 27.51 -18.98
N GLU A 6 -37.51 28.76 -18.50
CA GLU A 6 -36.32 29.47 -18.04
C GLU A 6 -35.69 28.83 -16.80
N ILE A 7 -36.53 28.36 -15.86
CA ILE A 7 -36.06 27.64 -14.66
C ILE A 7 -35.44 26.30 -15.06
N ILE A 8 -36.04 25.54 -15.98
CA ILE A 8 -35.50 24.26 -16.46
C ILE A 8 -34.17 24.47 -17.17
N VAL A 9 -34.05 25.46 -18.04
CA VAL A 9 -32.82 25.79 -18.75
C VAL A 9 -31.69 26.20 -17.75
N ALA A 10 -32.05 27.01 -16.73
CA ALA A 10 -31.10 27.38 -15.68
C ALA A 10 -30.60 26.19 -14.87
N LEU A 11 -31.51 25.25 -14.51
CA LEU A 11 -31.15 24.02 -13.81
C LEU A 11 -30.24 23.12 -14.66
N ILE A 12 -30.53 22.95 -15.95
CA ILE A 12 -29.68 22.17 -16.86
C ILE A 12 -28.29 22.81 -16.98
N ALA A 13 -28.22 24.13 -17.07
CA ALA A 13 -26.94 24.84 -17.13
C ALA A 13 -26.10 24.66 -15.85
N VAL A 14 -26.73 24.72 -14.67
CA VAL A 14 -26.06 24.51 -13.38
C VAL A 14 -25.57 23.06 -13.28
N PHE A 15 -26.42 22.07 -13.57
CA PHE A 15 -26.00 20.66 -13.56
C PHE A 15 -24.91 20.38 -14.59
N GLY A 16 -25.01 20.98 -15.78
CA GLY A 16 -24.00 20.87 -16.84
C GLY A 16 -22.62 21.41 -16.46
N ALA A 17 -22.57 22.38 -15.54
CA ALA A 17 -21.31 22.94 -15.04
C ALA A 17 -20.80 22.21 -13.80
N VAL A 18 -21.69 21.82 -12.87
CA VAL A 18 -21.34 21.24 -11.56
C VAL A 18 -20.93 19.76 -11.69
N ILE A 19 -21.63 18.96 -12.49
CA ILE A 19 -21.36 17.53 -12.61
C ILE A 19 -19.96 17.28 -13.17
N PRO A 20 -19.51 17.86 -14.29
CA PRO A 20 -18.15 17.68 -14.78
C PRO A 20 -17.09 18.17 -13.78
N TYR A 21 -17.35 19.27 -13.06
CA TYR A 21 -16.47 19.79 -12.03
C TYR A 21 -16.29 18.77 -10.89
N LEU A 22 -17.38 18.20 -10.37
CA LEU A 22 -17.34 17.18 -9.32
C LEU A 22 -16.64 15.91 -9.78
N LEU A 23 -16.90 15.45 -11.00
CA LEU A 23 -16.24 14.29 -11.57
C LEU A 23 -14.73 14.51 -11.72
N GLN A 24 -14.31 15.68 -12.19
CA GLN A 24 -12.92 16.04 -12.33
C GLN A 24 -12.24 16.13 -10.95
N LYS A 25 -12.89 16.73 -9.97
CA LYS A 25 -12.39 16.85 -8.60
C LYS A 25 -12.23 15.49 -7.94
N ASN A 26 -13.18 14.59 -8.11
CA ASN A 26 -13.08 13.21 -7.62
C ASN A 26 -11.94 12.45 -8.30
N LYS A 27 -11.75 12.65 -9.59
CA LYS A 27 -10.64 12.04 -10.35
C LYS A 27 -9.28 12.52 -9.86
N GLU A 28 -9.13 13.83 -9.63
CA GLU A 28 -7.91 14.42 -9.08
C GLU A 28 -7.62 13.91 -7.66
N LEU A 29 -8.64 13.81 -6.81
CA LEU A 29 -8.52 13.28 -5.47
C LEU A 29 -8.10 11.81 -5.49
N ASN A 30 -8.71 10.99 -6.35
CA ASN A 30 -8.36 9.59 -6.51
C ASN A 30 -6.92 9.40 -7.01
N LEU A 31 -6.46 10.27 -7.91
CA LEU A 31 -5.07 10.26 -8.37
C LEU A 31 -4.09 10.61 -7.24
N LYS A 32 -4.41 11.60 -6.42
CA LYS A 32 -3.60 11.96 -5.24
C LYS A 32 -3.52 10.80 -4.24
N ILE A 33 -4.63 10.15 -3.95
CA ILE A 33 -4.67 9.00 -3.06
C ILE A 33 -3.82 7.86 -3.64
N ALA A 34 -3.91 7.59 -4.94
CA ALA A 34 -3.12 6.56 -5.61
C ALA A 34 -1.61 6.87 -5.53
N GLU A 35 -1.20 8.12 -5.69
CA GLU A 35 0.19 8.55 -5.52
C GLU A 35 0.68 8.33 -4.08
N GLN A 36 -0.11 8.73 -3.10
CA GLN A 36 0.21 8.55 -1.68
C GLN A 36 0.31 7.07 -1.30
N LYS A 37 -0.54 6.21 -1.87
CA LYS A 37 -0.43 4.76 -1.71
C LYS A 37 0.89 4.22 -2.25
N ARG A 38 1.27 4.62 -3.46
CA ARG A 38 2.53 4.19 -4.07
C ARG A 38 3.73 4.62 -3.22
N GLU A 39 3.73 5.84 -2.74
CA GLU A 39 4.78 6.35 -1.85
C GLU A 39 4.83 5.57 -0.54
N ALA A 40 3.68 5.29 0.06
CA ALA A 40 3.60 4.50 1.29
C ALA A 40 4.17 3.09 1.10
N TYR A 41 3.80 2.41 0.01
CA TYR A 41 4.31 1.08 -0.30
C TYR A 41 5.79 1.10 -0.66
N ALA A 42 6.24 2.10 -1.41
CA ALA A 42 7.67 2.27 -1.73
C ALA A 42 8.51 2.51 -0.48
N SER A 43 8.05 3.34 0.45
CA SER A 43 8.72 3.58 1.73
C SER A 43 8.81 2.31 2.58
N PHE A 44 7.73 1.54 2.64
CA PHE A 44 7.73 0.27 3.34
C PHE A 44 8.72 -0.72 2.76
N LEU A 45 8.71 -0.91 1.43
CA LEU A 45 9.62 -1.82 0.74
C LEU A 45 11.07 -1.38 0.86
N LYS A 46 11.33 -0.08 0.76
CA LYS A 46 12.69 0.48 0.95
C LYS A 46 13.20 0.21 2.36
N ASN A 47 12.42 0.50 3.37
CA ASN A 47 12.78 0.26 4.77
C ASN A 47 13.02 -1.22 5.04
N PHE A 48 12.15 -2.08 4.51
CA PHE A 48 12.31 -3.53 4.60
C PHE A 48 13.61 -4.00 3.93
N THR A 49 13.90 -3.54 2.73
CA THR A 49 15.11 -3.91 1.98
C THR A 49 16.36 -3.47 2.71
N GLU A 50 16.41 -2.25 3.20
CA GLU A 50 17.54 -1.73 3.98
C GLU A 50 17.80 -2.57 5.24
N THR A 51 16.75 -2.94 5.95
CA THR A 51 16.85 -3.80 7.13
C THR A 51 17.34 -5.20 6.77
N ALA A 52 16.79 -5.79 5.71
CA ALA A 52 17.20 -7.13 5.27
C ALA A 52 18.66 -7.18 4.84
N VAL A 53 19.12 -6.19 4.09
CA VAL A 53 20.53 -6.08 3.66
C VAL A 53 21.45 -5.91 4.86
N ALA A 54 21.10 -5.07 5.83
CA ALA A 54 21.88 -4.86 7.04
C ALA A 54 22.01 -6.16 7.86
N VAL A 55 20.92 -6.88 8.04
CA VAL A 55 20.92 -8.18 8.74
C VAL A 55 21.83 -9.19 8.03
N MET A 56 21.83 -9.22 6.70
CA MET A 56 22.71 -10.10 5.93
C MET A 56 24.18 -9.83 6.11
N HIS A 57 24.55 -8.58 6.35
CA HIS A 57 25.95 -8.16 6.57
C HIS A 57 26.30 -8.06 8.05
N ASP A 58 25.48 -8.66 8.92
CA ASP A 58 25.63 -8.58 10.38
C ASP A 58 25.76 -7.14 10.91
N GLU A 59 25.12 -6.20 10.22
CA GLU A 59 25.03 -4.81 10.64
C GLU A 59 23.78 -4.59 11.49
N GLU A 60 23.91 -3.86 12.59
CA GLU A 60 22.76 -3.44 13.37
C GLU A 60 22.05 -2.25 12.72
N VAL A 61 20.77 -2.42 12.44
CA VAL A 61 19.88 -1.30 12.10
C VAL A 61 19.25 -0.82 13.40
N SER A 62 20.00 -0.06 14.15
CA SER A 62 19.58 0.48 15.44
C SER A 62 19.81 1.99 15.49
N GLY A 63 19.20 2.61 16.48
CA GLY A 63 19.34 4.03 16.71
C GLY A 63 18.07 4.83 16.36
N LYS A 64 18.09 6.08 16.80
CA LYS A 64 16.95 6.98 16.72
C LYS A 64 16.42 7.19 15.29
N ASP A 65 17.33 7.31 14.32
CA ASP A 65 16.94 7.56 12.92
C ASP A 65 16.33 6.31 12.29
N ALA A 66 16.87 5.14 12.55
CA ALA A 66 16.31 3.87 12.07
C ALA A 66 14.91 3.62 12.65
N ASP A 67 14.73 3.87 13.93
CA ASP A 67 13.43 3.72 14.59
C ASP A 67 12.41 4.71 14.05
N ARG A 68 12.82 5.94 13.80
CA ARG A 68 11.97 6.95 13.17
C ARG A 68 11.53 6.52 11.78
N ASP A 69 12.44 6.04 10.94
CA ASP A 69 12.14 5.60 9.58
C ASP A 69 11.15 4.44 9.57
N ARG A 70 11.30 3.46 10.48
CA ARG A 70 10.35 2.36 10.63
C ARG A 70 8.97 2.85 11.05
N MET A 71 8.90 3.76 12.02
CA MET A 71 7.64 4.31 12.49
C MET A 71 6.94 5.14 11.41
N LEU A 72 7.68 5.94 10.65
CA LEU A 72 7.12 6.71 9.53
C LEU A 72 6.59 5.81 8.43
N ALA A 73 7.32 4.75 8.07
CA ALA A 73 6.86 3.76 7.08
C ALA A 73 5.56 3.08 7.54
N ARG A 74 5.48 2.68 8.81
CA ARG A 74 4.27 2.12 9.40
C ARG A 74 3.10 3.11 9.36
N ASP A 75 3.34 4.36 9.74
CA ASP A 75 2.30 5.39 9.78
C ASP A 75 1.74 5.67 8.38
N GLN A 76 2.59 5.69 7.35
CA GLN A 76 2.14 5.82 5.97
C GLN A 76 1.29 4.63 5.52
N LEU A 77 1.66 3.41 5.90
CA LEU A 77 0.82 2.24 5.63
C LEU A 77 -0.56 2.37 6.29
N LEU A 78 -0.60 2.79 7.56
CA LEU A 78 -1.87 2.96 8.28
C LEU A 78 -2.77 3.99 7.63
N LEU A 79 -2.21 5.04 7.01
CA LEU A 79 -3.00 6.08 6.35
C LEU A 79 -3.50 5.69 4.96
N TYR A 80 -2.74 4.93 4.19
CA TYR A 80 -2.99 4.76 2.76
C TYR A 80 -3.14 3.32 2.29
N ALA A 81 -2.65 2.34 3.05
CA ALA A 81 -2.71 0.94 2.64
C ALA A 81 -4.14 0.40 2.68
N SER A 82 -4.43 -0.58 1.83
CA SER A 82 -5.70 -1.31 1.90
C SER A 82 -5.80 -2.15 3.18
N ASP A 83 -7.02 -2.48 3.56
CA ASP A 83 -7.26 -3.35 4.72
C ASP A 83 -6.56 -4.70 4.59
N ASP A 84 -6.53 -5.26 3.39
CA ASP A 84 -5.86 -6.55 3.15
C ASP A 84 -4.35 -6.47 3.38
N VAL A 85 -3.72 -5.37 2.99
CA VAL A 85 -2.29 -5.13 3.26
C VAL A 85 -2.04 -5.01 4.76
N ILE A 86 -2.87 -4.24 5.46
CA ILE A 86 -2.77 -4.06 6.92
C ILE A 86 -2.92 -5.40 7.64
N LYS A 87 -3.91 -6.21 7.25
CA LYS A 87 -4.14 -7.54 7.85
C LYS A 87 -2.97 -8.49 7.61
N ALA A 88 -2.44 -8.51 6.40
CA ALA A 88 -1.28 -9.34 6.08
C ALA A 88 -0.03 -8.91 6.87
N TYR A 89 0.17 -7.60 7.00
CA TYR A 89 1.26 -7.04 7.81
C TYR A 89 1.10 -7.40 9.29
N ASP A 90 -0.09 -7.29 9.84
CA ASP A 90 -0.40 -7.65 11.23
C ASP A 90 -0.11 -9.13 11.51
N GLU A 91 -0.48 -10.03 10.62
CA GLU A 91 -0.17 -11.46 10.75
C GLU A 91 1.33 -11.73 10.75
N TRP A 92 2.07 -11.07 9.87
CA TRP A 92 3.52 -11.19 9.80
C TRP A 92 4.20 -10.69 11.08
N VAL A 93 3.78 -9.54 11.62
CA VAL A 93 4.30 -8.98 12.86
C VAL A 93 4.01 -9.89 14.05
N ARG A 94 2.77 -10.38 14.17
CA ARG A 94 2.40 -11.29 15.26
C ARG A 94 3.20 -12.59 15.22
N TYR A 95 3.45 -13.11 14.04
CA TYR A 95 4.27 -14.30 13.88
C TYR A 95 5.72 -14.05 14.31
N GLY A 96 6.26 -12.87 14.00
CA GLY A 96 7.60 -12.46 14.42
C GLY A 96 7.78 -12.36 15.93
N ASP A 97 6.71 -12.09 16.67
CA ASP A 97 6.72 -12.00 18.14
C ASP A 97 6.60 -13.37 18.84
N MET A 98 6.37 -14.44 18.09
CA MET A 98 6.28 -15.80 18.67
C MET A 98 7.66 -16.34 19.00
N GLU A 99 7.76 -17.13 20.09
CA GLU A 99 9.02 -17.72 20.56
C GLU A 99 9.64 -18.72 19.57
N LYS A 100 8.81 -19.37 18.77
CA LYS A 100 9.25 -20.35 17.78
C LYS A 100 8.97 -19.82 16.38
N HIS A 101 10.01 -19.62 15.61
CA HIS A 101 9.94 -19.16 14.24
C HIS A 101 10.27 -20.29 13.27
N ASP A 102 9.40 -20.48 12.29
CA ASP A 102 9.69 -21.23 11.07
C ASP A 102 10.01 -20.22 9.98
N LEU A 103 11.22 -20.25 9.44
CA LEU A 103 11.68 -19.31 8.39
C LEU A 103 10.84 -19.44 7.12
N GLU A 104 10.40 -20.65 6.78
CA GLU A 104 9.55 -20.87 5.63
C GLU A 104 8.18 -20.18 5.79
N LYS A 105 7.59 -20.27 6.97
CA LYS A 105 6.33 -19.61 7.29
C LYS A 105 6.48 -18.08 7.35
N GLU A 106 7.58 -17.58 7.88
CA GLU A 106 7.89 -16.15 7.90
C GLU A 106 8.01 -15.58 6.49
N ASP A 107 8.71 -16.28 5.59
CA ASP A 107 8.80 -15.93 4.17
C ASP A 107 7.43 -15.97 3.48
N GLU A 108 6.62 -16.99 3.75
CA GLU A 108 5.25 -17.08 3.24
C GLU A 108 4.39 -15.87 3.65
N LEU A 109 4.41 -15.50 4.93
CA LEU A 109 3.64 -14.37 5.44
C LEU A 109 4.12 -13.03 4.84
N LEU A 110 5.42 -12.87 4.66
CA LEU A 110 5.98 -11.71 4.00
C LEU A 110 5.54 -11.61 2.54
N ASN A 111 5.57 -12.71 1.81
CA ASN A 111 5.13 -12.78 0.42
C ASN A 111 3.63 -12.46 0.28
N LEU A 112 2.82 -12.80 1.27
CA LEU A 112 1.40 -12.41 1.29
C LEU A 112 1.21 -10.90 1.40
N ILE A 113 2.09 -10.19 2.12
CA ILE A 113 2.09 -8.72 2.14
C ILE A 113 2.37 -8.17 0.74
N PHE A 114 3.38 -8.67 0.06
CA PHE A 114 3.72 -8.23 -1.29
C PHE A 114 2.59 -8.49 -2.30
N LEU A 115 1.95 -9.65 -2.21
CA LEU A 115 0.78 -9.97 -3.04
C LEU A 115 -0.39 -9.02 -2.77
N ALA A 116 -0.67 -8.69 -1.51
CA ALA A 116 -1.71 -7.75 -1.14
C ALA A 116 -1.42 -6.34 -1.67
N ILE A 117 -0.17 -5.89 -1.58
CA ILE A 117 0.28 -4.60 -2.14
C ILE A 117 0.08 -4.60 -3.65
N ARG A 118 0.53 -5.65 -4.34
CA ARG A 118 0.40 -5.76 -5.78
C ARG A 118 -1.05 -5.74 -6.23
N LYS A 119 -1.92 -6.49 -5.53
CA LYS A 119 -3.36 -6.51 -5.80
C LYS A 119 -3.99 -5.13 -5.60
N ASP A 120 -3.62 -4.40 -4.55
CA ASP A 120 -4.15 -3.06 -4.30
C ASP A 120 -3.74 -2.06 -5.39
N LEU A 121 -2.49 -2.10 -5.84
CA LEU A 121 -1.98 -1.19 -6.86
C LEU A 121 -2.49 -1.52 -8.27
N LEU A 122 -2.62 -2.79 -8.61
CA LEU A 122 -2.93 -3.25 -9.97
C LEU A 122 -4.37 -3.76 -10.14
N GLY A 123 -5.13 -3.83 -9.04
CA GLY A 123 -6.51 -4.31 -9.02
C GLY A 123 -6.65 -5.83 -8.96
N LYS A 124 -5.73 -6.59 -9.56
CA LYS A 124 -5.68 -8.06 -9.51
C LYS A 124 -4.27 -8.56 -9.83
N THR A 125 -3.99 -9.78 -9.39
CA THR A 125 -2.74 -10.44 -9.72
C THR A 125 -2.98 -11.94 -9.87
N ASN A 126 -2.30 -12.57 -10.84
CA ASN A 126 -2.27 -14.02 -11.03
C ASN A 126 -1.03 -14.66 -10.38
N LEU A 127 -0.19 -13.85 -9.74
CA LEU A 127 0.99 -14.36 -9.04
C LEU A 127 0.60 -15.05 -7.74
N THR A 128 1.38 -16.05 -7.38
CA THR A 128 1.26 -16.78 -6.11
C THR A 128 2.44 -16.47 -5.19
N LYS A 129 2.34 -16.85 -3.92
CA LYS A 129 3.44 -16.72 -2.97
C LYS A 129 4.69 -17.49 -3.42
N GLU A 130 4.54 -18.59 -4.14
CA GLU A 130 5.65 -19.36 -4.70
C GLU A 130 6.43 -18.57 -5.75
N HIS A 131 5.75 -17.82 -6.61
CA HIS A 131 6.42 -16.94 -7.57
C HIS A 131 7.29 -15.89 -6.86
N LEU A 132 6.80 -15.30 -5.77
CA LEU A 132 7.55 -14.31 -4.99
C LEU A 132 8.71 -14.94 -4.22
N SER A 133 8.50 -16.13 -3.67
CA SER A 133 9.58 -16.88 -2.99
C SER A 133 10.75 -17.17 -3.93
N ASN A 134 10.46 -17.51 -5.18
CA ASN A 134 11.48 -17.76 -6.20
C ASN A 134 12.30 -16.51 -6.57
N LEU A 135 11.74 -15.33 -6.38
CA LEU A 135 12.42 -14.06 -6.63
C LEU A 135 13.29 -13.60 -5.46
N ASN A 136 13.12 -14.19 -4.29
CA ASN A 136 13.91 -13.83 -3.13
C ASN A 136 15.34 -14.37 -3.31
N PRO A 137 16.38 -13.51 -3.41
CA PRO A 137 17.74 -13.94 -3.67
C PRO A 137 18.32 -14.77 -2.51
N PHE A 138 17.74 -14.71 -1.33
CA PHE A 138 18.19 -15.44 -0.15
C PHE A 138 17.67 -16.88 -0.10
N ASN A 139 16.66 -17.19 -0.86
CA ASN A 139 16.12 -18.55 -0.98
C ASN A 139 16.89 -19.42 -2.00
N ARG A 140 17.89 -18.86 -2.63
CA ARG A 140 18.79 -19.57 -3.55
C ARG A 140 20.07 -19.99 -2.79
N GLY A 141 19.84 -20.89 -1.86
CA GLY A 141 20.94 -21.48 -1.10
C GLY A 141 21.70 -22.53 -1.87
#